data_0fd7893228fffc946231a5a667034d86
#
_entry.id   0fd7893228fffc946231a5a667034d86
#
_cell.length_a   1.000
_cell.length_b   1.000
_cell.length_c   1.000
_cell.angle_alpha   90.00
_cell.angle_beta   90.00
_cell.angle_gamma   90.00
#
_symmetry.space_group_name_H-M   'P 1'
#
loop_
_entity.id
_entity.type
_entity.pdbx_description
1 polymer ?
#
loop_
_entity_poly.entity_id
_entity_poly.type
_entity_poly.pdbx_seq_one_letter_code
_entity_poly.pdbx_strand_id
1 'polypeptide(L)'
;MKKNYEPKITEKEIYSNWEDSGFFEAKPDKSKEPFCIMIPPPNVTGTLHMGHGFQNTLMDSLIRHKRMLGFDVLWQVGVDHAGIATQMVVERQLEADGLNREEIGREEFEKKVWEWKEKSGNKITQQLRRLGASVDWSREAFTMNEDLSHAVKEVFIRLYDEGLIYRGERLVNWDTVLETALSDLEVSSEEENGFLWHIDYLTEDGDILTVATTRPETLLGDTAIAVNPHDERYKNLIGKNAIVPIVNRNIPIIADEYVDSEFGTGCVKITPAHDFNDFEIGKRHKLPLINLLNFDGRLNENVPEKYQGLSVSDARKLILKNLEVLNQLKDTQPHKVQIPRSERSNSVLQPLVTNQWFVDVEKLSKEGMRVVKERETEFIPKNWENTYFSWMNDIQDWCISRQLWWGHRIPAWFDIQGNIYVCLLYTSDAADEGLG
;
A
#
# COMPACT_ATOMS: atom_id res chain seq x y z
N MET A 1 -48.72 -20.58 -21.39
CA MET A 1 -48.09 -19.49 -20.62
C MET A 1 -48.68 -19.48 -19.22
N LYS A 2 -47.84 -19.49 -18.17
CA LYS A 2 -48.31 -19.26 -16.80
C LYS A 2 -48.95 -17.90 -16.70
N LYS A 3 -50.03 -17.77 -15.92
CA LYS A 3 -50.83 -16.54 -15.81
C LYS A 3 -50.08 -15.39 -15.13
N ASN A 4 -49.04 -15.71 -14.35
CA ASN A 4 -48.17 -14.79 -13.62
C ASN A 4 -46.69 -14.99 -13.98
N TYR A 5 -45.94 -13.89 -14.09
CA TYR A 5 -44.51 -13.94 -14.25
C TYR A 5 -43.83 -14.35 -12.94
N GLU A 6 -43.02 -15.40 -12.99
CA GLU A 6 -42.25 -15.95 -11.85
C GLU A 6 -40.74 -15.71 -12.09
N PRO A 7 -40.18 -14.55 -11.66
CA PRO A 7 -38.82 -14.15 -12.02
C PRO A 7 -37.79 -15.22 -11.66
N LYS A 8 -37.90 -15.85 -10.47
CA LYS A 8 -36.93 -16.83 -9.98
C LYS A 8 -36.78 -18.07 -10.88
N ILE A 9 -37.83 -18.45 -11.60
CA ILE A 9 -37.82 -19.60 -12.51
C ILE A 9 -37.52 -19.11 -13.91
N THR A 10 -38.32 -18.20 -14.43
CA THR A 10 -38.27 -17.74 -15.83
C THR A 10 -36.91 -17.11 -16.18
N GLU A 11 -36.35 -16.23 -15.32
CA GLU A 11 -35.06 -15.60 -15.58
C GLU A 11 -33.91 -16.62 -15.59
N LYS A 12 -33.96 -17.61 -14.71
CA LYS A 12 -32.97 -18.69 -14.70
C LYS A 12 -32.98 -19.51 -15.99
N GLU A 13 -34.17 -19.89 -16.45
CA GLU A 13 -34.33 -20.66 -17.68
C GLU A 13 -33.87 -19.88 -18.92
N ILE A 14 -34.22 -18.57 -18.99
CA ILE A 14 -33.80 -17.71 -20.09
C ILE A 14 -32.27 -17.53 -20.09
N TYR A 15 -31.69 -17.28 -18.94
CA TYR A 15 -30.24 -17.05 -18.84
C TYR A 15 -29.44 -18.31 -19.22
N SER A 16 -29.87 -19.50 -18.71
CA SER A 16 -29.26 -20.79 -19.10
C SER A 16 -29.30 -20.97 -20.61
N ASN A 17 -30.46 -20.72 -21.24
CA ASN A 17 -30.59 -20.85 -22.69
C ASN A 17 -29.65 -19.92 -23.45
N TRP A 18 -29.43 -18.69 -22.97
CA TRP A 18 -28.49 -17.76 -23.58
C TRP A 18 -27.04 -18.21 -23.47
N GLU A 19 -26.64 -18.70 -22.29
CA GLU A 19 -25.30 -19.21 -22.02
C GLU A 19 -25.04 -20.51 -22.84
N ASP A 20 -25.96 -21.48 -22.79
CA ASP A 20 -25.85 -22.75 -23.51
C ASP A 20 -25.85 -22.58 -25.04
N SER A 21 -26.48 -21.50 -25.55
CA SER A 21 -26.48 -21.16 -26.96
C SER A 21 -25.23 -20.37 -27.41
N GLY A 22 -24.32 -20.04 -26.49
CA GLY A 22 -23.10 -19.28 -26.78
C GLY A 22 -23.34 -17.84 -27.26
N PHE A 23 -24.47 -17.21 -26.86
CA PHE A 23 -24.83 -15.87 -27.33
C PHE A 23 -23.90 -14.76 -26.78
N PHE A 24 -23.17 -15.06 -25.71
CA PHE A 24 -22.26 -14.10 -25.08
C PHE A 24 -20.81 -14.31 -25.50
N GLU A 25 -20.49 -15.42 -26.16
CA GLU A 25 -19.14 -15.74 -26.59
C GLU A 25 -18.65 -14.78 -27.67
N ALA A 26 -17.44 -14.26 -27.49
CA ALA A 26 -16.75 -13.48 -28.49
C ALA A 26 -16.22 -14.42 -29.60
N LYS A 27 -16.58 -14.12 -30.85
CA LYS A 27 -16.13 -14.86 -32.04
C LYS A 27 -15.37 -13.88 -32.93
N PRO A 28 -14.03 -13.77 -32.78
CA PRO A 28 -13.23 -12.78 -33.48
C PRO A 28 -13.52 -12.75 -34.99
N ASP A 29 -13.99 -11.61 -35.49
CA ASP A 29 -14.36 -11.37 -36.87
C ASP A 29 -13.70 -10.08 -37.39
N LYS A 30 -12.63 -10.24 -38.17
CA LYS A 30 -11.87 -9.10 -38.71
C LYS A 30 -12.67 -8.20 -39.66
N SER A 31 -13.86 -8.61 -40.10
CA SER A 31 -14.76 -7.80 -40.91
C SER A 31 -15.61 -6.80 -40.10
N LYS A 32 -15.63 -6.96 -38.76
CA LYS A 32 -16.40 -6.15 -37.84
C LYS A 32 -15.50 -5.23 -37.01
N GLU A 33 -16.06 -4.11 -36.62
CA GLU A 33 -15.40 -3.22 -35.66
C GLU A 33 -15.37 -3.85 -34.27
N PRO A 34 -14.20 -3.94 -33.61
CA PRO A 34 -14.09 -4.54 -32.29
C PRO A 34 -14.60 -3.58 -31.20
N PHE A 35 -15.25 -4.17 -30.18
CA PHE A 35 -15.64 -3.46 -28.98
C PHE A 35 -15.44 -4.35 -27.76
N CYS A 36 -14.54 -3.94 -26.85
CA CYS A 36 -14.23 -4.70 -25.66
C CYS A 36 -14.47 -3.86 -24.40
N ILE A 37 -15.11 -4.46 -23.42
CA ILE A 37 -15.14 -3.97 -22.04
C ILE A 37 -14.52 -5.03 -21.14
N MET A 38 -13.62 -4.62 -20.26
CA MET A 38 -13.14 -5.45 -19.17
C MET A 38 -13.90 -5.09 -17.90
N ILE A 39 -14.48 -6.08 -17.24
CA ILE A 39 -15.10 -5.88 -15.92
C ILE A 39 -13.99 -5.53 -14.91
N PRO A 40 -14.17 -4.51 -14.03
CA PRO A 40 -13.36 -4.42 -12.83
C PRO A 40 -13.56 -5.68 -12.01
N PRO A 41 -12.52 -6.53 -11.85
CA PRO A 41 -12.70 -7.85 -11.28
C PRO A 41 -13.06 -7.76 -9.80
N PRO A 42 -14.21 -8.31 -9.37
CA PRO A 42 -14.56 -8.29 -7.95
C PRO A 42 -13.59 -9.12 -7.13
N ASN A 43 -13.28 -8.63 -5.94
CA ASN A 43 -12.45 -9.36 -4.96
C ASN A 43 -13.15 -10.61 -4.45
N VAL A 44 -12.42 -11.73 -4.31
CA VAL A 44 -12.98 -12.99 -3.76
C VAL A 44 -13.16 -12.94 -2.23
N THR A 45 -13.57 -11.78 -1.71
CA THR A 45 -13.74 -11.54 -0.26
C THR A 45 -15.16 -11.77 0.25
N GLY A 46 -16.14 -11.99 -0.64
CA GLY A 46 -17.53 -12.18 -0.19
C GLY A 46 -18.56 -12.19 -1.31
N THR A 47 -19.51 -11.27 -1.24
CA THR A 47 -20.66 -11.16 -2.16
C THR A 47 -20.66 -9.81 -2.85
N LEU A 48 -21.28 -9.75 -4.03
CA LEU A 48 -21.54 -8.50 -4.72
C LEU A 48 -22.48 -7.59 -3.90
N HIS A 49 -22.25 -6.31 -3.96
CA HIS A 49 -23.13 -5.27 -3.39
C HIS A 49 -23.75 -4.41 -4.50
N MET A 50 -24.61 -3.46 -4.13
CA MET A 50 -25.33 -2.60 -5.08
C MET A 50 -24.40 -1.83 -6.04
N GLY A 51 -23.20 -1.40 -5.60
CA GLY A 51 -22.23 -0.76 -6.47
C GLY A 51 -21.81 -1.66 -7.64
N HIS A 52 -21.54 -2.93 -7.38
CA HIS A 52 -21.27 -3.92 -8.44
C HIS A 52 -22.47 -4.08 -9.37
N GLY A 53 -23.69 -4.16 -8.81
CA GLY A 53 -24.92 -4.26 -9.61
C GLY A 53 -25.10 -3.07 -10.56
N PHE A 54 -24.91 -1.85 -10.05
CA PHE A 54 -25.01 -0.62 -10.83
C PHE A 54 -23.96 -0.59 -11.95
N GLN A 55 -22.69 -0.80 -11.61
CA GLN A 55 -21.58 -0.78 -12.56
C GLN A 55 -21.76 -1.84 -13.67
N ASN A 56 -22.09 -3.07 -13.31
CA ASN A 56 -22.29 -4.14 -14.28
C ASN A 56 -23.50 -3.87 -15.20
N THR A 57 -24.58 -3.28 -14.68
CA THR A 57 -25.74 -2.90 -15.50
C THR A 57 -25.39 -1.86 -16.54
N LEU A 58 -24.57 -0.86 -16.21
CA LEU A 58 -24.09 0.14 -17.18
C LEU A 58 -23.26 -0.50 -18.28
N MET A 59 -22.28 -1.34 -17.91
CA MET A 59 -21.44 -2.05 -18.88
C MET A 59 -22.26 -3.00 -19.75
N ASP A 60 -23.17 -3.77 -19.17
CA ASP A 60 -24.03 -4.70 -19.93
C ASP A 60 -24.92 -3.96 -20.94
N SER A 61 -25.40 -2.79 -20.57
CA SER A 61 -26.21 -1.96 -21.50
C SER A 61 -25.39 -1.54 -22.72
N LEU A 62 -24.13 -1.13 -22.53
CA LEU A 62 -23.23 -0.78 -23.63
C LEU A 62 -22.87 -2.01 -24.48
N ILE A 63 -22.53 -3.11 -23.85
CA ILE A 63 -22.21 -4.37 -24.50
C ILE A 63 -23.37 -4.87 -25.38
N ARG A 64 -24.58 -4.90 -24.83
CA ARG A 64 -25.80 -5.30 -25.59
C ARG A 64 -26.08 -4.36 -26.74
N HIS A 65 -25.96 -3.07 -26.53
CA HIS A 65 -26.13 -2.07 -27.57
C HIS A 65 -25.15 -2.29 -28.73
N LYS A 66 -23.88 -2.49 -28.44
CA LYS A 66 -22.85 -2.74 -29.46
C LYS A 66 -23.06 -4.05 -30.21
N ARG A 67 -23.48 -5.13 -29.52
CA ARG A 67 -23.90 -6.38 -30.19
C ARG A 67 -25.06 -6.16 -31.16
N MET A 68 -26.06 -5.38 -30.76
CA MET A 68 -27.20 -5.05 -31.64
C MET A 68 -26.79 -4.22 -32.86
N LEU A 69 -25.75 -3.41 -32.77
CA LEU A 69 -25.16 -2.68 -33.88
C LEU A 69 -24.26 -3.51 -34.78
N GLY A 70 -24.01 -4.79 -34.45
CA GLY A 70 -23.24 -5.72 -35.26
C GLY A 70 -21.72 -5.69 -35.03
N PHE A 71 -21.25 -5.02 -33.97
CA PHE A 71 -19.82 -5.05 -33.58
C PHE A 71 -19.33 -6.45 -33.21
N ASP A 72 -18.04 -6.67 -33.30
CA ASP A 72 -17.36 -7.82 -32.67
C ASP A 72 -17.13 -7.48 -31.20
N VAL A 73 -17.91 -8.09 -30.30
CA VAL A 73 -18.01 -7.63 -28.91
C VAL A 73 -17.47 -8.68 -27.94
N LEU A 74 -16.54 -8.26 -27.09
CA LEU A 74 -16.10 -9.00 -25.91
C LEU A 74 -16.44 -8.23 -24.62
N TRP A 75 -17.13 -8.86 -23.69
CA TRP A 75 -17.16 -8.44 -22.29
C TRP A 75 -16.34 -9.42 -21.46
N GLN A 76 -15.09 -9.04 -21.18
CA GLN A 76 -14.14 -9.86 -20.41
C GLN A 76 -14.54 -9.88 -18.95
N VAL A 77 -14.68 -11.06 -18.39
CA VAL A 77 -15.02 -11.33 -16.99
C VAL A 77 -13.84 -11.94 -16.24
N GLY A 78 -13.79 -11.68 -14.94
CA GLY A 78 -12.81 -12.28 -14.03
C GLY A 78 -13.07 -11.91 -12.58
N VAL A 79 -12.30 -12.49 -11.69
CA VAL A 79 -12.29 -12.19 -10.25
C VAL A 79 -10.86 -11.95 -9.77
N ASP A 80 -10.73 -11.08 -8.78
CA ASP A 80 -9.44 -10.73 -8.20
C ASP A 80 -9.15 -11.55 -6.95
N HIS A 81 -7.91 -12.03 -6.83
CA HIS A 81 -7.43 -12.75 -5.65
C HIS A 81 -7.36 -11.86 -4.39
N ALA A 82 -7.25 -10.54 -4.57
CA ALA A 82 -7.31 -9.53 -3.51
C ALA A 82 -6.40 -9.85 -2.31
N GLY A 83 -5.10 -10.02 -2.54
CA GLY A 83 -4.07 -10.50 -1.62
C GLY A 83 -4.37 -10.28 -0.13
N ILE A 84 -4.18 -9.04 0.36
CA ILE A 84 -4.38 -8.68 1.78
C ILE A 84 -5.80 -9.01 2.26
N ALA A 85 -6.81 -8.57 1.49
CA ALA A 85 -8.20 -8.67 1.94
C ALA A 85 -8.68 -10.13 2.03
N THR A 86 -8.29 -10.99 1.10
CA THR A 86 -8.64 -12.42 1.10
C THR A 86 -7.89 -13.16 2.21
N GLN A 87 -6.59 -12.87 2.41
CA GLN A 87 -5.81 -13.42 3.51
C GLN A 87 -6.47 -13.08 4.86
N MET A 88 -6.83 -11.82 5.12
CA MET A 88 -7.51 -11.40 6.34
C MET A 88 -8.85 -12.12 6.56
N VAL A 89 -9.62 -12.38 5.51
CA VAL A 89 -10.89 -13.12 5.64
C VAL A 89 -10.63 -14.53 6.14
N VAL A 90 -9.61 -15.21 5.61
CA VAL A 90 -9.27 -16.58 6.02
C VAL A 90 -8.63 -16.60 7.40
N GLU A 91 -7.78 -15.64 7.74
CA GLU A 91 -7.21 -15.49 9.09
C GLU A 91 -8.31 -15.33 10.14
N ARG A 92 -9.30 -14.47 9.92
CA ARG A 92 -10.45 -14.32 10.83
C ARG A 92 -11.27 -15.60 10.98
N GLN A 93 -11.35 -16.43 9.94
CA GLN A 93 -12.03 -17.73 10.06
C GLN A 93 -11.21 -18.69 10.92
N LEU A 94 -9.89 -18.72 10.75
CA LEU A 94 -9.00 -19.51 11.59
C LEU A 94 -9.07 -19.07 13.05
N GLU A 95 -9.03 -17.77 13.33
CA GLU A 95 -9.18 -17.22 14.68
C GLU A 95 -10.52 -17.63 15.34
N ALA A 96 -11.62 -17.63 14.58
CA ALA A 96 -12.91 -18.09 15.07
C ALA A 96 -12.90 -19.57 15.42
N ASP A 97 -12.06 -20.37 14.78
CA ASP A 97 -11.82 -21.80 15.07
C ASP A 97 -10.73 -22.02 16.15
N GLY A 98 -10.16 -20.93 16.70
CA GLY A 98 -9.10 -20.97 17.71
C GLY A 98 -7.71 -21.33 17.16
N LEU A 99 -7.48 -21.11 15.89
CA LEU A 99 -6.22 -21.38 15.18
C LEU A 99 -5.60 -20.08 14.65
N ASN A 100 -4.30 -20.10 14.36
CA ASN A 100 -3.62 -19.05 13.61
C ASN A 100 -2.83 -19.63 12.45
N ARG A 101 -2.40 -18.76 11.51
CA ARG A 101 -1.71 -19.21 10.29
C ARG A 101 -0.33 -19.82 10.59
N GLU A 102 0.38 -19.29 11.59
CA GLU A 102 1.71 -19.74 11.98
C GLU A 102 1.66 -21.17 12.52
N GLU A 103 0.62 -21.53 13.28
CA GLU A 103 0.42 -22.88 13.84
C GLU A 103 0.12 -23.92 12.76
N ILE A 104 -0.68 -23.57 11.74
CA ILE A 104 -1.04 -24.51 10.68
C ILE A 104 0.02 -24.56 9.57
N GLY A 105 0.88 -23.56 9.46
CA GLY A 105 1.92 -23.44 8.45
C GLY A 105 1.40 -22.97 7.08
N ARG A 106 2.35 -22.53 6.24
CA ARG A 106 2.04 -21.85 4.97
C ARG A 106 1.23 -22.71 3.99
N GLU A 107 1.61 -23.97 3.80
CA GLU A 107 0.96 -24.85 2.81
C GLU A 107 -0.52 -25.08 3.14
N GLU A 108 -0.84 -25.38 4.40
CA GLU A 108 -2.22 -25.61 4.80
C GLU A 108 -3.02 -24.29 4.81
N PHE A 109 -2.38 -23.16 5.15
CA PHE A 109 -3.01 -21.86 5.03
C PHE A 109 -3.36 -21.52 3.57
N GLU A 110 -2.42 -21.64 2.63
CA GLU A 110 -2.67 -21.40 1.20
C GLU A 110 -3.80 -22.29 0.68
N LYS A 111 -3.86 -23.57 1.08
CA LYS A 111 -4.96 -24.48 0.73
C LYS A 111 -6.32 -23.96 1.21
N LYS A 112 -6.41 -23.47 2.47
CA LYS A 112 -7.66 -22.87 2.99
C LYS A 112 -8.06 -21.60 2.22
N VAL A 113 -7.09 -20.81 1.77
CA VAL A 113 -7.39 -19.66 0.91
C VAL A 113 -7.92 -20.08 -0.45
N TRP A 114 -7.39 -21.15 -1.06
CA TRP A 114 -7.93 -21.72 -2.30
C TRP A 114 -9.35 -22.26 -2.11
N GLU A 115 -9.65 -22.96 -1.02
CA GLU A 115 -10.99 -23.43 -0.68
C GLU A 115 -11.98 -22.25 -0.53
N TRP A 116 -11.53 -21.16 0.13
CA TRP A 116 -12.32 -19.93 0.23
C TRP A 116 -12.55 -19.29 -1.14
N LYS A 117 -11.52 -19.19 -1.98
CA LYS A 117 -11.62 -18.66 -3.35
C LYS A 117 -12.67 -19.40 -4.16
N GLU A 118 -12.66 -20.74 -4.13
CA GLU A 118 -13.67 -21.55 -4.84
C GLU A 118 -15.09 -21.22 -4.35
N LYS A 119 -15.28 -21.15 -3.06
CA LYS A 119 -16.59 -20.83 -2.47
C LYS A 119 -17.05 -19.41 -2.80
N SER A 120 -16.20 -18.42 -2.63
CA SER A 120 -16.52 -17.00 -2.84
C SER A 120 -16.63 -16.66 -4.32
N GLY A 121 -15.71 -17.12 -5.16
CA GLY A 121 -15.71 -16.90 -6.60
C GLY A 121 -16.97 -17.47 -7.26
N ASN A 122 -17.33 -18.71 -6.95
CA ASN A 122 -18.56 -19.35 -7.44
C ASN A 122 -19.83 -18.55 -7.05
N LYS A 123 -19.85 -17.96 -5.87
CA LYS A 123 -20.97 -17.12 -5.43
C LYS A 123 -21.07 -15.82 -6.24
N ILE A 124 -19.94 -15.17 -6.48
CA ILE A 124 -19.85 -13.96 -7.29
C ILE A 124 -20.35 -14.20 -8.71
N THR A 125 -19.87 -15.24 -9.36
CA THR A 125 -20.27 -15.57 -10.75
C THR A 125 -21.74 -15.97 -10.86
N GLN A 126 -22.29 -16.66 -9.86
CA GLN A 126 -23.73 -16.92 -9.76
C GLN A 126 -24.55 -15.64 -9.59
N GLN A 127 -24.06 -14.67 -8.82
CA GLN A 127 -24.73 -13.38 -8.67
C GLN A 127 -24.70 -12.55 -9.96
N LEU A 128 -23.58 -12.58 -10.72
CA LEU A 128 -23.52 -11.96 -12.05
C LEU A 128 -24.50 -12.60 -13.04
N ARG A 129 -24.62 -13.93 -13.06
CA ARG A 129 -25.62 -14.65 -13.85
C ARG A 129 -27.05 -14.23 -13.44
N ARG A 130 -27.26 -14.07 -12.14
CA ARG A 130 -28.57 -13.64 -11.60
C ARG A 130 -28.94 -12.20 -11.97
N LEU A 131 -27.94 -11.33 -12.13
CA LEU A 131 -28.10 -9.98 -12.66
C LEU A 131 -28.38 -9.98 -14.18
N GLY A 132 -28.18 -11.09 -14.86
CA GLY A 132 -28.34 -11.21 -16.30
C GLY A 132 -27.13 -10.70 -17.10
N ALA A 133 -25.95 -10.59 -16.47
CA ALA A 133 -24.75 -10.07 -17.11
C ALA A 133 -24.35 -10.90 -18.35
N SER A 134 -24.22 -10.27 -19.51
CA SER A 134 -23.92 -10.93 -20.77
C SER A 134 -22.41 -11.03 -21.06
N VAL A 135 -21.65 -11.49 -20.05
CA VAL A 135 -20.20 -11.67 -20.13
C VAL A 135 -19.86 -12.97 -20.89
N ASP A 136 -18.66 -13.01 -21.43
CA ASP A 136 -18.12 -14.24 -22.05
C ASP A 136 -17.55 -15.18 -20.97
N TRP A 137 -18.37 -16.12 -20.52
CA TRP A 137 -17.99 -17.09 -19.47
C TRP A 137 -16.89 -18.06 -19.90
N SER A 138 -16.70 -18.28 -21.20
CA SER A 138 -15.65 -19.15 -21.71
C SER A 138 -14.24 -18.55 -21.50
N ARG A 139 -14.19 -17.23 -21.21
CA ARG A 139 -12.98 -16.45 -20.95
C ARG A 139 -12.87 -15.97 -19.51
N GLU A 140 -13.63 -16.58 -18.58
CA GLU A 140 -13.52 -16.23 -17.16
C GLU A 140 -12.08 -16.40 -16.68
N ALA A 141 -11.51 -15.34 -16.07
CA ALA A 141 -10.16 -15.32 -15.58
C ALA A 141 -10.11 -15.10 -14.06
N PHE A 142 -9.08 -15.63 -13.45
CA PHE A 142 -8.74 -15.36 -12.06
C PHE A 142 -7.31 -14.83 -12.00
N THR A 143 -7.07 -13.73 -11.28
CA THR A 143 -5.77 -13.04 -11.29
C THR A 143 -4.59 -13.88 -10.81
N MET A 144 -4.83 -15.05 -10.18
CA MET A 144 -3.79 -16.04 -9.82
C MET A 144 -3.90 -17.35 -10.58
N ASN A 145 -4.62 -17.42 -11.71
CA ASN A 145 -4.53 -18.60 -12.56
C ASN A 145 -3.10 -18.74 -13.15
N GLU A 146 -2.79 -19.90 -13.69
CA GLU A 146 -1.45 -20.25 -14.15
C GLU A 146 -0.92 -19.25 -15.21
N ASP A 147 -1.74 -18.93 -16.21
CA ASP A 147 -1.36 -18.01 -17.30
C ASP A 147 -1.06 -16.60 -16.80
N LEU A 148 -1.93 -16.05 -15.93
CA LEU A 148 -1.72 -14.70 -15.37
C LEU A 148 -0.57 -14.69 -14.37
N SER A 149 -0.39 -15.74 -13.58
CA SER A 149 0.75 -15.90 -12.68
C SER A 149 2.08 -15.96 -13.45
N HIS A 150 2.10 -16.63 -14.60
CA HIS A 150 3.25 -16.65 -15.49
C HIS A 150 3.53 -15.25 -16.07
N ALA A 151 2.49 -14.59 -16.58
CA ALA A 151 2.60 -13.24 -17.13
C ALA A 151 3.14 -12.22 -16.10
N VAL A 152 2.67 -12.28 -14.85
CA VAL A 152 3.16 -11.39 -13.77
C VAL A 152 4.64 -11.61 -13.50
N LYS A 153 5.10 -12.88 -13.43
CA LYS A 153 6.51 -13.19 -13.23
C LYS A 153 7.37 -12.74 -14.40
N GLU A 154 6.93 -12.97 -15.63
CA GLU A 154 7.61 -12.54 -16.85
C GLU A 154 7.78 -11.01 -16.91
N VAL A 155 6.70 -10.27 -16.60
CA VAL A 155 6.75 -8.80 -16.55
C VAL A 155 7.68 -8.32 -15.44
N PHE A 156 7.66 -8.95 -14.27
CA PHE A 156 8.56 -8.61 -13.18
C PHE A 156 10.03 -8.74 -13.61
N ILE A 157 10.39 -9.86 -14.24
CA ILE A 157 11.76 -10.11 -14.68
C ILE A 157 12.18 -9.08 -15.74
N ARG A 158 11.34 -8.82 -16.75
CA ARG A 158 11.64 -7.82 -17.79
C ARG A 158 11.87 -6.43 -17.20
N LEU A 159 11.00 -5.99 -16.32
CA LEU A 159 11.15 -4.68 -15.68
C LEU A 159 12.39 -4.62 -14.78
N TYR A 160 12.77 -5.74 -14.16
CA TYR A 160 14.00 -5.83 -13.39
C TYR A 160 15.23 -5.73 -14.31
N ASP A 161 15.27 -6.46 -15.43
CA ASP A 161 16.34 -6.43 -16.42
C ASP A 161 16.49 -5.05 -17.09
N GLU A 162 15.38 -4.33 -17.24
CA GLU A 162 15.35 -2.94 -17.73
C GLU A 162 15.74 -1.90 -16.66
N GLY A 163 15.96 -2.33 -15.41
CA GLY A 163 16.31 -1.47 -14.29
C GLY A 163 15.15 -0.62 -13.77
N LEU A 164 13.91 -1.00 -14.10
CA LEU A 164 12.68 -0.34 -13.62
C LEU A 164 12.14 -0.97 -12.34
N ILE A 165 12.52 -2.20 -12.01
CA ILE A 165 12.27 -2.80 -10.70
C ILE A 165 13.59 -2.91 -9.95
N TYR A 166 13.58 -2.50 -8.70
CA TYR A 166 14.76 -2.60 -7.84
C TYR A 166 14.36 -2.97 -6.40
N ARG A 167 15.31 -3.51 -5.64
CA ARG A 167 15.19 -3.72 -4.21
C ARG A 167 15.98 -2.66 -3.47
N GLY A 168 15.36 -2.01 -2.48
CA GLY A 168 16.03 -0.95 -1.73
C GLY A 168 15.48 -0.81 -0.32
N GLU A 169 16.31 -0.27 0.56
CA GLU A 169 15.93 0.14 1.89
C GLU A 169 15.32 1.54 1.84
N ARG A 170 14.03 1.63 2.14
CA ARG A 170 13.28 2.89 2.14
C ARG A 170 12.29 2.93 3.30
N LEU A 171 11.86 4.13 3.62
CA LEU A 171 10.74 4.36 4.52
C LEU A 171 9.44 3.99 3.79
N VAL A 172 8.62 3.15 4.43
CA VAL A 172 7.33 2.69 3.90
C VAL A 172 6.22 2.87 4.93
N ASN A 173 4.99 2.95 4.46
CA ASN A 173 3.82 2.83 5.31
C ASN A 173 3.70 1.38 5.79
N TRP A 174 3.90 1.15 7.09
CA TRP A 174 3.89 -0.19 7.69
C TRP A 174 2.65 -0.41 8.53
N ASP A 175 1.90 -1.45 8.23
CA ASP A 175 0.79 -1.93 9.04
C ASP A 175 1.34 -2.89 10.11
N THR A 176 1.31 -2.46 11.37
CA THR A 176 1.87 -3.22 12.51
C THR A 176 0.97 -4.36 12.98
N VAL A 177 -0.27 -4.44 12.52
CA VAL A 177 -1.21 -5.53 12.80
C VAL A 177 -1.09 -6.63 11.75
N LEU A 178 -0.98 -6.24 10.48
CA LEU A 178 -0.80 -7.18 9.37
C LEU A 178 0.67 -7.52 9.12
N GLU A 179 1.58 -6.81 9.76
CA GLU A 179 3.03 -6.90 9.61
C GLU A 179 3.48 -6.85 8.14
N THR A 180 2.96 -5.87 7.40
CA THR A 180 3.23 -5.70 5.96
C THR A 180 3.34 -4.25 5.55
N ALA A 181 4.13 -4.00 4.50
CA ALA A 181 4.15 -2.72 3.82
C ALA A 181 2.85 -2.48 3.04
N LEU A 182 2.42 -1.23 2.97
CA LEU A 182 1.28 -0.77 2.18
C LEU A 182 1.73 0.29 1.17
N SER A 183 1.03 0.36 0.04
CA SER A 183 1.16 1.47 -0.90
C SER A 183 0.32 2.66 -0.45
N ASP A 184 0.63 3.85 -0.98
CA ASP A 184 -0.09 5.08 -0.62
C ASP A 184 -1.59 5.00 -0.95
N LEU A 185 -1.98 4.20 -1.95
CA LEU A 185 -3.38 3.96 -2.31
C LEU A 185 -4.17 3.14 -1.27
N GLU A 186 -3.48 2.51 -0.32
CA GLU A 186 -4.07 1.70 0.75
C GLU A 186 -4.09 2.44 2.10
N VAL A 187 -3.73 3.74 2.07
CA VAL A 187 -3.66 4.60 3.25
C VAL A 187 -4.82 5.59 3.24
N SER A 188 -5.64 5.58 4.27
CA SER A 188 -6.61 6.63 4.56
C SER A 188 -6.03 7.61 5.57
N SER A 189 -6.38 8.88 5.46
CA SER A 189 -5.95 9.92 6.41
C SER A 189 -7.17 10.42 7.18
N GLU A 190 -7.14 10.29 8.50
CA GLU A 190 -8.24 10.72 9.37
C GLU A 190 -7.79 11.86 10.28
N GLU A 191 -8.62 12.92 10.35
CA GLU A 191 -8.37 14.03 11.27
C GLU A 191 -8.84 13.66 12.68
N GLU A 192 -7.92 13.64 13.64
CA GLU A 192 -8.19 13.36 15.03
C GLU A 192 -7.78 14.51 15.96
N ASN A 193 -8.44 14.61 17.11
CA ASN A 193 -8.01 15.54 18.16
C ASN A 193 -6.79 14.95 18.87
N GLY A 194 -5.68 15.64 18.77
CA GLY A 194 -4.43 15.29 19.42
C GLY A 194 -3.84 16.49 20.14
N PHE A 195 -2.53 16.48 20.29
CA PHE A 195 -1.77 17.52 20.94
C PHE A 195 -0.50 17.84 20.19
N LEU A 196 -0.05 19.07 20.32
CA LEU A 196 1.25 19.53 19.93
C LEU A 196 2.06 19.77 21.23
N TRP A 197 3.13 18.98 21.40
CA TRP A 197 3.99 19.05 22.57
C TRP A 197 5.21 19.90 22.26
N HIS A 198 5.48 20.88 23.12
CA HIS A 198 6.65 21.73 23.05
C HIS A 198 7.73 21.19 23.99
N ILE A 199 8.85 20.78 23.42
CA ILE A 199 9.93 20.09 24.14
C ILE A 199 11.22 20.88 24.01
N ASP A 200 11.89 21.13 25.14
CA ASP A 200 13.12 21.86 25.21
C ASP A 200 14.34 20.93 25.06
N TYR A 201 15.20 21.26 24.08
CA TYR A 201 16.50 20.65 23.84
C TYR A 201 17.58 21.65 24.31
N LEU A 202 18.49 21.16 25.11
CA LEU A 202 19.63 21.96 25.55
C LEU A 202 20.75 21.87 24.50
N THR A 203 21.44 23.00 24.24
CA THR A 203 22.68 22.96 23.49
C THR A 203 23.86 22.69 24.45
N GLU A 204 25.02 22.36 23.90
CA GLU A 204 26.26 22.20 24.67
C GLU A 204 26.68 23.49 25.37
N ASP A 205 26.30 24.66 24.82
CA ASP A 205 26.58 25.99 25.39
C ASP A 205 25.53 26.46 26.41
N GLY A 206 24.46 25.67 26.63
CA GLY A 206 23.38 25.97 27.57
C GLY A 206 22.22 26.78 26.98
N ASP A 207 22.21 27.05 25.65
CA ASP A 207 21.05 27.60 24.98
C ASP A 207 19.92 26.61 24.95
N ILE A 208 18.67 27.08 24.81
CA ILE A 208 17.48 26.24 24.75
C ILE A 208 16.84 26.35 23.35
N LEU A 209 16.63 25.21 22.69
CA LEU A 209 15.84 25.09 21.49
C LEU A 209 14.52 24.38 21.82
N THR A 210 13.40 25.05 21.60
CA THR A 210 12.08 24.42 21.77
C THR A 210 11.59 23.87 20.44
N VAL A 211 11.33 22.57 20.36
CA VAL A 211 10.67 21.94 19.21
C VAL A 211 9.20 21.65 19.52
N ALA A 212 8.35 21.72 18.50
CA ALA A 212 6.94 21.35 18.60
C ALA A 212 6.69 20.06 17.80
N THR A 213 6.12 19.03 18.43
CA THR A 213 5.90 17.74 17.80
C THR A 213 4.54 17.13 18.19
N THR A 214 3.93 16.41 17.23
CA THR A 214 2.75 15.57 17.49
C THR A 214 3.13 14.11 17.83
N ARG A 215 4.44 13.78 17.72
CA ARG A 215 4.97 12.42 17.93
C ARG A 215 6.16 12.41 18.89
N PRO A 216 5.94 12.71 20.19
CA PRO A 216 7.03 12.75 21.17
C PRO A 216 7.72 11.41 21.38
N GLU A 217 7.06 10.29 21.06
CA GLU A 217 7.65 8.95 21.16
C GLU A 217 8.83 8.72 20.22
N THR A 218 8.90 9.42 19.09
CA THR A 218 10.02 9.29 18.14
C THR A 218 11.27 10.07 18.56
N LEU A 219 11.19 10.93 19.57
CA LEU A 219 12.30 11.71 20.10
C LEU A 219 13.56 10.88 20.38
N LEU A 220 13.39 9.64 20.84
CA LEU A 220 14.51 8.74 21.13
C LEU A 220 15.36 8.41 19.89
N GLY A 221 14.81 8.59 18.70
CA GLY A 221 15.47 8.39 17.40
C GLY A 221 15.90 9.66 16.68
N ASP A 222 15.81 10.83 17.31
CA ASP A 222 16.19 12.08 16.67
C ASP A 222 17.67 12.10 16.33
N THR A 223 17.99 12.59 15.13
CA THR A 223 19.37 12.65 14.60
C THR A 223 19.82 14.05 14.22
N ALA A 224 18.91 15.02 14.19
CA ALA A 224 19.22 16.45 14.04
C ALA A 224 18.05 17.29 14.57
N ILE A 225 18.31 18.59 14.76
CA ILE A 225 17.30 19.64 14.77
C ILE A 225 17.51 20.50 13.53
N ALA A 226 16.46 20.71 12.75
CA ALA A 226 16.49 21.57 11.58
C ALA A 226 15.89 22.95 11.91
N VAL A 227 16.49 23.99 11.34
CA VAL A 227 16.03 25.38 11.41
C VAL A 227 16.12 26.01 10.02
N ASN A 228 15.30 27.03 9.76
CA ASN A 228 15.38 27.71 8.49
C ASN A 228 16.69 28.55 8.42
N PRO A 229 17.48 28.52 7.34
CA PRO A 229 18.74 29.26 7.20
C PRO A 229 18.58 30.79 7.28
N HIS A 230 17.37 31.29 7.00
CA HIS A 230 17.03 32.71 7.02
C HIS A 230 16.40 33.15 8.36
N ASP A 231 16.24 32.26 9.33
CA ASP A 231 15.69 32.61 10.65
C ASP A 231 16.78 33.15 11.57
N GLU A 232 16.76 34.45 11.78
CA GLU A 232 17.76 35.15 12.61
C GLU A 232 17.77 34.68 14.09
N ARG A 233 16.68 34.04 14.56
CA ARG A 233 16.59 33.51 15.94
C ARG A 233 17.60 32.39 16.18
N TYR A 234 17.88 31.59 15.16
CA TYR A 234 18.65 30.37 15.27
C TYR A 234 19.96 30.38 14.50
N LYS A 235 20.25 31.42 13.76
CA LYS A 235 21.43 31.57 12.88
C LYS A 235 22.75 31.25 13.59
N ASN A 236 22.89 31.67 14.84
CA ASN A 236 24.08 31.45 15.64
C ASN A 236 24.21 30.06 16.24
N LEU A 237 23.17 29.24 16.10
CA LEU A 237 23.11 27.86 16.59
C LEU A 237 23.37 26.83 15.49
N ILE A 238 23.29 27.23 14.23
CA ILE A 238 23.58 26.36 13.09
C ILE A 238 25.03 25.85 13.18
N GLY A 239 25.18 24.52 13.06
CA GLY A 239 26.48 23.85 13.18
C GLY A 239 26.91 23.49 14.60
N LYS A 240 26.18 23.96 15.63
CA LYS A 240 26.34 23.48 17.01
C LYS A 240 25.58 22.16 17.24
N ASN A 241 25.73 21.61 18.45
CA ASN A 241 25.00 20.42 18.85
C ASN A 241 23.89 20.73 19.86
N ALA A 242 22.79 20.01 19.75
CA ALA A 242 21.76 19.93 20.76
C ALA A 242 21.76 18.54 21.40
N ILE A 243 21.30 18.44 22.62
CA ILE A 243 21.24 17.21 23.40
C ILE A 243 19.82 16.65 23.37
N VAL A 244 19.63 15.45 22.83
CA VAL A 244 18.33 14.77 22.83
C VAL A 244 17.94 14.44 24.28
N PRO A 245 16.78 14.89 24.74
CA PRO A 245 16.28 14.56 26.07
C PRO A 245 16.25 13.04 26.34
N ILE A 246 16.34 12.65 27.60
CA ILE A 246 16.25 11.26 28.05
C ILE A 246 17.44 10.38 27.65
N VAL A 247 17.89 10.42 26.38
CA VAL A 247 19.00 9.58 25.86
C VAL A 247 20.35 10.28 25.90
N ASN A 248 20.37 11.59 26.14
CA ASN A 248 21.58 12.41 26.25
C ASN A 248 22.53 12.28 25.03
N ARG A 249 21.99 12.08 23.84
CA ARG A 249 22.72 11.99 22.58
C ARG A 249 22.90 13.38 21.97
N ASN A 250 24.12 13.74 21.60
CA ASN A 250 24.42 14.94 20.84
C ASN A 250 23.97 14.76 19.38
N ILE A 251 23.23 15.73 18.86
CA ILE A 251 22.76 15.80 17.49
C ILE A 251 23.05 17.19 16.90
N PRO A 252 23.39 17.30 15.61
CA PRO A 252 23.68 18.60 14.99
C PRO A 252 22.41 19.45 14.82
N ILE A 253 22.59 20.75 14.89
CA ILE A 253 21.61 21.76 14.47
C ILE A 253 21.94 22.10 13.01
N ILE A 254 21.04 21.74 12.09
CA ILE A 254 21.23 21.89 10.64
C ILE A 254 20.35 22.99 10.07
N ALA A 255 20.78 23.57 8.95
CA ALA A 255 19.99 24.54 8.19
C ALA A 255 19.29 23.81 7.03
N ASP A 256 17.96 23.90 6.95
CA ASP A 256 17.20 23.33 5.84
C ASP A 256 16.01 24.24 5.48
N GLU A 257 15.86 24.58 4.19
CA GLU A 257 14.80 25.45 3.68
C GLU A 257 13.39 24.84 3.82
N TYR A 258 13.28 23.54 4.06
CA TYR A 258 12.03 22.87 4.36
C TYR A 258 11.34 23.43 5.61
N VAL A 259 12.11 23.95 6.57
CA VAL A 259 11.56 24.44 7.84
C VAL A 259 10.85 25.76 7.63
N ASP A 260 9.55 25.80 7.94
CA ASP A 260 8.78 27.04 8.00
C ASP A 260 9.06 27.78 9.31
N SER A 261 9.69 28.94 9.22
CA SER A 261 10.06 29.80 10.37
C SER A 261 8.85 30.37 11.11
N GLU A 262 7.68 30.42 10.46
CA GLU A 262 6.45 30.97 11.05
C GLU A 262 5.58 29.87 11.68
N PHE A 263 5.83 28.59 11.36
CA PHE A 263 5.08 27.50 11.94
C PHE A 263 5.69 27.00 13.26
N GLY A 264 4.84 26.88 14.30
CA GLY A 264 5.25 26.38 15.60
C GLY A 264 6.35 27.25 16.23
N THR A 265 7.50 26.64 16.47
CA THR A 265 8.67 27.31 17.05
C THR A 265 9.70 27.73 15.99
N GLY A 266 9.55 27.31 14.74
CA GLY A 266 10.57 27.45 13.70
C GLY A 266 11.75 26.46 13.85
N CYS A 267 11.64 25.51 14.78
CA CYS A 267 12.59 24.42 14.98
C CYS A 267 11.87 23.09 14.80
N VAL A 268 12.43 22.18 14.01
CA VAL A 268 11.87 20.85 13.76
C VAL A 268 12.89 19.79 14.18
N LYS A 269 12.47 18.84 15.02
CA LYS A 269 13.26 17.64 15.28
C LYS A 269 13.26 16.75 14.04
N ILE A 270 14.37 16.10 13.73
CA ILE A 270 14.52 15.26 12.56
C ILE A 270 14.74 13.82 12.99
N THR A 271 13.75 12.97 12.66
CA THR A 271 13.74 11.52 12.95
C THR A 271 13.59 10.73 11.64
N PRO A 272 14.62 10.57 10.84
CA PRO A 272 14.53 10.09 9.46
C PRO A 272 13.94 8.67 9.32
N ALA A 273 14.02 7.85 10.36
CA ALA A 273 13.47 6.50 10.34
C ALA A 273 11.95 6.43 10.60
N HIS A 274 11.28 7.56 10.95
CA HIS A 274 9.89 7.57 11.40
C HIS A 274 9.02 8.69 10.82
N ASP A 275 9.53 9.46 9.86
CA ASP A 275 8.79 10.48 9.12
C ASP A 275 9.34 10.63 7.70
N PHE A 276 8.46 10.73 6.70
CA PHE A 276 8.84 10.79 5.28
C PHE A 276 9.60 12.07 4.92
N ASN A 277 9.19 13.21 5.47
CA ASN A 277 9.89 14.48 5.24
C ASN A 277 11.26 14.48 5.91
N ASP A 278 11.32 13.98 7.15
CA ASP A 278 12.57 13.83 7.89
C ASP A 278 13.53 12.85 7.19
N PHE A 279 13.00 11.83 6.52
CA PHE A 279 13.79 10.89 5.73
C PHE A 279 14.50 11.58 4.56
N GLU A 280 13.79 12.43 3.82
CA GLU A 280 14.38 13.20 2.71
C GLU A 280 15.39 14.26 3.22
N ILE A 281 15.12 14.91 4.36
CA ILE A 281 16.09 15.77 5.03
C ILE A 281 17.31 14.96 5.45
N GLY A 282 17.08 13.78 6.03
CA GLY A 282 18.14 12.86 6.45
C GLY A 282 19.06 12.46 5.31
N LYS A 283 18.53 12.18 4.13
CA LYS A 283 19.32 11.89 2.92
C LYS A 283 20.18 13.09 2.50
N ARG A 284 19.58 14.29 2.43
CA ARG A 284 20.30 15.52 2.03
C ARG A 284 21.48 15.82 2.95
N HIS A 285 21.26 15.63 4.25
CA HIS A 285 22.24 15.93 5.29
C HIS A 285 23.07 14.71 5.74
N LYS A 286 22.84 13.53 5.13
CA LYS A 286 23.53 12.26 5.46
C LYS A 286 23.40 11.90 6.95
N LEU A 287 22.21 12.08 7.51
CA LEU A 287 21.92 11.76 8.90
C LEU A 287 21.76 10.23 9.09
N PRO A 288 22.10 9.68 10.26
CA PRO A 288 21.86 8.27 10.55
C PRO A 288 20.37 7.96 10.66
N LEU A 289 20.00 6.74 10.29
CA LEU A 289 18.66 6.18 10.47
C LEU A 289 18.63 5.39 11.79
N ILE A 290 17.87 5.85 12.76
CA ILE A 290 17.68 5.15 14.04
C ILE A 290 16.24 4.64 14.10
N ASN A 291 16.04 3.41 13.67
CA ASN A 291 14.75 2.75 13.76
C ASN A 291 14.45 2.36 15.21
N LEU A 292 13.29 2.77 15.73
CA LEU A 292 12.86 2.53 17.10
C LEU A 292 11.85 1.40 17.24
N LEU A 293 11.31 0.86 16.12
CA LEU A 293 10.18 -0.05 16.13
C LEU A 293 10.56 -1.42 15.56
N ASN A 294 10.00 -2.46 16.13
CA ASN A 294 9.87 -3.77 15.54
C ASN A 294 8.71 -3.80 14.54
N PHE A 295 8.56 -4.88 13.78
CA PHE A 295 7.48 -5.05 12.80
C PHE A 295 6.08 -5.08 13.44
N ASP A 296 5.96 -5.54 14.68
CA ASP A 296 4.72 -5.51 15.48
C ASP A 296 4.37 -4.12 16.06
N GLY A 297 5.19 -3.09 15.75
CA GLY A 297 5.01 -1.71 16.21
C GLY A 297 5.41 -1.45 17.66
N ARG A 298 6.07 -2.41 18.33
CA ARG A 298 6.64 -2.18 19.67
C ARG A 298 8.04 -1.61 19.57
N LEU A 299 8.44 -0.85 20.59
CA LEU A 299 9.78 -0.27 20.64
C LEU A 299 10.83 -1.38 20.77
N ASN A 300 11.89 -1.27 19.97
CA ASN A 300 12.97 -2.26 19.86
C ASN A 300 14.17 -1.98 20.80
N GLU A 301 15.28 -2.66 20.59
CA GLU A 301 16.51 -2.55 21.39
C GLU A 301 17.28 -1.23 21.22
N ASN A 302 16.95 -0.39 20.24
CA ASN A 302 17.59 0.92 20.01
C ASN A 302 17.13 1.99 21.00
N VAL A 303 16.16 1.68 21.84
CA VAL A 303 15.71 2.57 22.93
C VAL A 303 16.24 2.08 24.29
N PRO A 304 16.31 2.97 25.32
CA PRO A 304 16.66 2.54 26.66
C PRO A 304 15.73 1.43 27.18
N GLU A 305 16.27 0.49 27.94
CA GLU A 305 15.62 -0.75 28.39
C GLU A 305 14.19 -0.55 28.92
N LYS A 306 13.99 0.55 29.69
CA LYS A 306 12.66 0.89 30.25
C LYS A 306 11.55 1.17 29.21
N TYR A 307 11.89 1.36 27.96
CA TYR A 307 10.94 1.61 26.85
C TYR A 307 10.80 0.41 25.91
N GLN A 308 11.73 -0.54 25.95
CA GLN A 308 11.71 -1.72 25.08
C GLN A 308 10.44 -2.54 25.26
N GLY A 309 9.88 -3.01 24.15
CA GLY A 309 8.65 -3.81 24.14
C GLY A 309 7.35 -3.04 24.42
N LEU A 310 7.43 -1.74 24.73
CA LEU A 310 6.22 -0.92 24.90
C LEU A 310 5.55 -0.64 23.55
N SER A 311 4.23 -0.51 23.57
CA SER A 311 3.49 0.04 22.44
C SER A 311 3.86 1.51 22.22
N VAL A 312 3.68 2.03 21.01
CA VAL A 312 3.88 3.46 20.69
C VAL A 312 3.11 4.37 21.64
N SER A 313 1.86 4.01 21.95
CA SER A 313 1.00 4.79 22.87
C SER A 313 1.53 4.80 24.31
N ASP A 314 1.97 3.66 24.84
CA ASP A 314 2.48 3.58 26.21
C ASP A 314 3.88 4.21 26.34
N ALA A 315 4.71 4.05 25.32
CA ALA A 315 5.99 4.75 25.23
C ALA A 315 5.80 6.27 25.24
N ARG A 316 4.84 6.80 24.45
CA ARG A 316 4.49 8.23 24.43
C ARG A 316 4.15 8.75 25.83
N LYS A 317 3.27 8.05 26.55
CA LYS A 317 2.87 8.43 27.93
C LYS A 317 4.09 8.45 28.87
N LEU A 318 4.95 7.44 28.80
CA LEU A 318 6.12 7.33 29.66
C LEU A 318 7.19 8.40 29.32
N ILE A 319 7.39 8.69 28.03
CA ILE A 319 8.30 9.73 27.56
C ILE A 319 7.84 11.12 28.06
N LEU A 320 6.57 11.45 27.88
CA LEU A 320 6.02 12.73 28.35
C LEU A 320 6.20 12.88 29.87
N LYS A 321 5.90 11.85 30.64
CA LYS A 321 6.14 11.84 32.08
C LYS A 321 7.63 12.06 32.45
N ASN A 322 8.55 11.46 31.71
CA ASN A 322 9.98 11.67 31.95
C ASN A 322 10.43 13.09 31.56
N LEU A 323 9.88 13.66 30.49
CA LEU A 323 10.15 15.05 30.09
C LEU A 323 9.65 16.06 31.13
N GLU A 324 8.49 15.80 31.76
CA GLU A 324 7.98 16.59 32.89
C GLU A 324 8.96 16.57 34.06
N VAL A 325 9.44 15.39 34.45
CA VAL A 325 10.43 15.23 35.55
C VAL A 325 11.73 15.96 35.25
N LEU A 326 12.16 15.98 33.98
CA LEU A 326 13.35 16.68 33.54
C LEU A 326 13.14 18.21 33.37
N ASN A 327 11.90 18.71 33.54
CA ASN A 327 11.49 20.07 33.23
C ASN A 327 11.80 20.47 31.76
N GLN A 328 11.69 19.51 30.85
CA GLN A 328 11.91 19.68 29.39
C GLN A 328 10.61 19.63 28.58
N LEU A 329 9.47 19.29 29.20
CA LEU A 329 8.15 19.50 28.60
C LEU A 329 7.68 20.91 28.93
N LYS A 330 7.78 21.82 27.96
CA LYS A 330 7.50 23.23 28.15
C LYS A 330 6.01 23.57 28.10
N ASP A 331 5.28 23.00 27.14
CA ASP A 331 3.87 23.28 26.89
C ASP A 331 3.20 22.11 26.18
N THR A 332 1.86 22.02 26.29
CA THR A 332 1.02 21.04 25.60
C THR A 332 -0.22 21.74 25.09
N GLN A 333 -0.39 21.82 23.78
CA GLN A 333 -1.51 22.51 23.14
C GLN A 333 -2.42 21.51 22.40
N PRO A 334 -3.75 21.63 22.50
CA PRO A 334 -4.66 20.89 21.65
C PRO A 334 -4.38 21.18 20.19
N HIS A 335 -4.27 20.12 19.37
CA HIS A 335 -3.97 20.23 17.95
C HIS A 335 -4.69 19.15 17.17
N LYS A 336 -5.17 19.46 15.96
CA LYS A 336 -5.74 18.48 15.04
C LYS A 336 -4.62 17.82 14.27
N VAL A 337 -4.60 16.49 14.28
CA VAL A 337 -3.55 15.67 13.67
C VAL A 337 -4.15 14.79 12.60
N GLN A 338 -3.51 14.74 11.44
CA GLN A 338 -3.84 13.75 10.41
C GLN A 338 -3.15 12.43 10.75
N ILE A 339 -3.95 11.40 10.98
CA ILE A 339 -3.47 10.06 11.35
C ILE A 339 -3.59 9.14 10.14
N PRO A 340 -2.48 8.61 9.61
CA PRO A 340 -2.52 7.62 8.55
C PRO A 340 -3.01 6.28 9.09
N ARG A 341 -4.03 5.72 8.45
CA ARG A 341 -4.62 4.42 8.79
C ARG A 341 -4.62 3.47 7.61
N SER A 342 -4.48 2.21 7.91
CA SER A 342 -4.66 1.14 6.93
C SER A 342 -6.14 1.03 6.54
N GLU A 343 -6.45 1.11 5.24
CA GLU A 343 -7.81 0.83 4.76
C GLU A 343 -8.25 -0.64 5.01
N ARG A 344 -7.31 -1.52 5.36
CA ARG A 344 -7.55 -2.96 5.54
C ARG A 344 -7.77 -3.32 7.01
N SER A 345 -6.81 -3.01 7.87
CA SER A 345 -6.86 -3.32 9.30
C SER A 345 -7.48 -2.22 10.14
N ASN A 346 -7.61 -1.01 9.59
CA ASN A 346 -7.96 0.22 10.31
C ASN A 346 -6.95 0.61 11.41
N SER A 347 -5.78 -0.03 11.45
CA SER A 347 -4.71 0.30 12.38
C SER A 347 -4.00 1.60 11.99
N VAL A 348 -3.42 2.27 12.98
CA VAL A 348 -2.53 3.41 12.75
C VAL A 348 -1.24 2.92 12.12
N LEU A 349 -0.91 3.43 10.94
CA LEU A 349 0.31 3.08 10.25
C LEU A 349 1.53 3.73 10.88
N GLN A 350 2.65 3.03 10.83
CA GLN A 350 3.93 3.55 11.26
C GLN A 350 4.88 3.64 10.05
N PRO A 351 5.49 4.82 9.81
CA PRO A 351 6.62 4.87 8.89
C PRO A 351 7.74 3.97 9.44
N LEU A 352 8.21 3.03 8.64
CA LEU A 352 9.24 2.06 9.02
C LEU A 352 10.24 1.86 7.88
N VAL A 353 11.52 1.88 8.19
CA VAL A 353 12.59 1.63 7.22
C VAL A 353 12.71 0.13 7.01
N THR A 354 12.48 -0.31 5.77
CA THR A 354 12.53 -1.74 5.39
C THR A 354 13.08 -1.93 3.99
N ASN A 355 13.63 -3.12 3.74
CA ASN A 355 14.00 -3.55 2.39
C ASN A 355 12.77 -4.04 1.64
N GLN A 356 12.38 -3.32 0.59
CA GLN A 356 11.21 -3.63 -0.23
C GLN A 356 11.57 -3.62 -1.72
N TRP A 357 10.66 -4.17 -2.54
CA TRP A 357 10.74 -4.08 -3.99
C TRP A 357 9.91 -2.92 -4.50
N PHE A 358 10.51 -2.13 -5.38
CA PHE A 358 9.90 -0.91 -5.93
C PHE A 358 9.92 -0.93 -7.45
N VAL A 359 8.92 -0.29 -8.05
CA VAL A 359 8.94 0.10 -9.46
C VAL A 359 9.33 1.58 -9.54
N ASP A 360 10.39 1.88 -10.29
CA ASP A 360 10.71 3.25 -10.74
C ASP A 360 9.65 3.67 -11.76
N VAL A 361 8.75 4.52 -11.33
CA VAL A 361 7.58 4.93 -12.13
C VAL A 361 7.82 6.21 -12.92
N GLU A 362 8.92 6.91 -12.75
CA GLU A 362 9.16 8.21 -13.39
C GLU A 362 9.10 8.13 -14.92
N LYS A 363 9.75 7.13 -15.52
CA LYS A 363 9.71 6.94 -16.98
C LYS A 363 8.34 6.49 -17.47
N LEU A 364 7.71 5.57 -16.74
CA LEU A 364 6.41 5.00 -17.08
C LEU A 364 5.30 6.06 -17.00
N SER A 365 5.35 6.94 -16.00
CA SER A 365 4.37 8.01 -15.82
C SER A 365 4.39 9.03 -16.96
N LYS A 366 5.59 9.36 -17.47
CA LYS A 366 5.73 10.28 -18.63
C LYS A 366 4.98 9.77 -19.85
N GLU A 367 5.12 8.48 -20.17
CA GLU A 367 4.41 7.85 -21.29
C GLU A 367 2.89 7.75 -20.99
N GLY A 368 2.50 7.38 -19.77
CA GLY A 368 1.11 7.39 -19.34
C GLY A 368 0.45 8.75 -19.49
N MET A 369 1.16 9.83 -19.15
CA MET A 369 0.65 11.20 -19.35
C MET A 369 0.59 11.58 -20.83
N ARG A 370 1.54 11.13 -21.65
CA ARG A 370 1.57 11.41 -23.09
C ARG A 370 0.32 10.89 -23.78
N VAL A 371 -0.03 9.63 -23.58
CA VAL A 371 -1.18 9.00 -24.26
C VAL A 371 -2.51 9.68 -23.93
N VAL A 372 -2.65 10.26 -22.72
CA VAL A 372 -3.85 11.04 -22.36
C VAL A 372 -3.82 12.44 -22.99
N LYS A 373 -2.67 13.13 -22.99
CA LYS A 373 -2.51 14.44 -23.66
C LYS A 373 -2.76 14.37 -25.16
N GLU A 374 -2.32 13.30 -25.82
CA GLU A 374 -2.44 13.06 -27.26
C GLU A 374 -3.78 12.41 -27.62
N ARG A 375 -4.65 12.14 -26.65
CA ARG A 375 -5.97 11.52 -26.83
C ARG A 375 -5.96 10.10 -27.42
N GLU A 376 -4.90 9.36 -27.21
CA GLU A 376 -4.86 7.92 -27.46
C GLU A 376 -5.70 7.17 -26.39
N THR A 377 -5.80 7.76 -25.19
CA THR A 377 -6.67 7.34 -24.09
C THR A 377 -7.44 8.55 -23.60
N GLU A 378 -8.75 8.41 -23.42
CA GLU A 378 -9.63 9.49 -22.96
C GLU A 378 -10.38 9.10 -21.68
N PHE A 379 -10.53 10.06 -20.76
CA PHE A 379 -11.41 9.91 -19.59
C PHE A 379 -12.83 10.38 -19.91
N ILE A 380 -13.81 9.56 -19.54
CA ILE A 380 -15.24 9.91 -19.67
C ILE A 380 -15.90 9.76 -18.29
N PRO A 381 -16.33 10.87 -17.67
CA PRO A 381 -16.27 12.26 -18.14
C PRO A 381 -14.85 12.85 -18.00
N LYS A 382 -14.57 13.86 -18.82
CA LYS A 382 -13.23 14.45 -18.98
C LYS A 382 -12.64 15.09 -17.72
N ASN A 383 -13.46 15.51 -16.76
CA ASN A 383 -12.97 16.13 -15.52
C ASN A 383 -12.03 15.23 -14.70
N TRP A 384 -12.05 13.91 -14.90
CA TRP A 384 -11.14 12.97 -14.26
C TRP A 384 -9.70 13.05 -14.77
N GLU A 385 -9.46 13.70 -15.92
CA GLU A 385 -8.10 14.02 -16.39
C GLU A 385 -7.32 14.85 -15.35
N ASN A 386 -7.99 15.79 -14.66
CA ASN A 386 -7.33 16.62 -13.65
C ASN A 386 -6.79 15.78 -12.47
N THR A 387 -7.60 14.85 -11.98
CA THR A 387 -7.21 13.92 -10.92
C THR A 387 -6.06 13.03 -11.39
N TYR A 388 -6.16 12.50 -12.61
CA TYR A 388 -5.11 11.69 -13.22
C TYR A 388 -3.77 12.43 -13.31
N PHE A 389 -3.76 13.63 -13.87
CA PHE A 389 -2.53 14.42 -13.99
C PHE A 389 -1.97 14.88 -12.64
N SER A 390 -2.84 15.18 -11.66
CA SER A 390 -2.38 15.48 -10.30
C SER A 390 -1.60 14.31 -9.70
N TRP A 391 -2.12 13.10 -9.81
CA TRP A 391 -1.44 11.89 -9.36
C TRP A 391 -0.14 11.61 -10.12
N MET A 392 -0.19 11.68 -11.46
CA MET A 392 0.95 11.33 -12.32
C MET A 392 2.11 12.33 -12.22
N ASN A 393 1.85 13.60 -11.88
CA ASN A 393 2.89 14.62 -11.73
C ASN A 393 3.67 14.49 -10.41
N ASP A 394 3.07 13.89 -9.39
CA ASP A 394 3.66 13.72 -8.04
C ASP A 394 3.80 12.24 -7.65
N ILE A 395 3.85 11.37 -8.65
CA ILE A 395 3.89 9.92 -8.41
C ILE A 395 5.24 9.51 -7.84
N GLN A 396 5.20 8.74 -6.75
CA GLN A 396 6.39 8.17 -6.11
C GLN A 396 6.63 6.74 -6.55
N ASP A 397 7.85 6.24 -6.36
CA ASP A 397 8.17 4.84 -6.65
C ASP A 397 7.21 3.90 -5.94
N TRP A 398 6.63 2.98 -6.70
CA TRP A 398 5.59 2.10 -6.20
C TRP A 398 6.18 0.90 -5.45
N CYS A 399 5.91 0.80 -4.14
CA CYS A 399 6.22 -0.40 -3.36
C CYS A 399 5.30 -1.54 -3.77
N ILE A 400 5.85 -2.59 -4.38
CA ILE A 400 5.09 -3.74 -4.90
C ILE A 400 5.19 -4.98 -4.03
N SER A 401 6.12 -5.04 -3.09
CA SER A 401 6.24 -6.18 -2.18
C SER A 401 5.30 -6.07 -0.98
N ARG A 402 4.77 -7.22 -0.56
CA ARG A 402 3.95 -7.39 0.64
C ARG A 402 4.42 -8.64 1.37
N GLN A 403 4.35 -8.63 2.69
CA GLN A 403 4.71 -9.76 3.56
C GLN A 403 3.50 -10.66 3.77
N LEU A 404 2.92 -11.13 2.67
CA LEU A 404 1.74 -11.98 2.64
C LEU A 404 2.09 -13.40 2.21
N TRP A 405 1.31 -14.37 2.65
CA TRP A 405 1.40 -15.75 2.15
C TRP A 405 0.55 -15.95 0.90
N TRP A 406 -0.55 -15.20 0.78
CA TRP A 406 -1.46 -15.24 -0.36
C TRP A 406 -1.15 -14.15 -1.38
N GLY A 407 -0.77 -14.54 -2.60
CA GLY A 407 -0.46 -13.64 -3.70
C GLY A 407 0.63 -14.19 -4.63
N HIS A 408 0.97 -13.40 -5.65
CA HIS A 408 2.06 -13.72 -6.55
C HIS A 408 3.40 -13.68 -5.83
N ARG A 409 4.14 -14.77 -5.88
CA ARG A 409 5.48 -14.83 -5.30
C ARG A 409 6.47 -14.10 -6.19
N ILE A 410 7.24 -13.18 -5.61
CA ILE A 410 8.32 -12.46 -6.31
C ILE A 410 9.37 -13.48 -6.76
N PRO A 411 9.74 -13.51 -8.07
CA PRO A 411 10.68 -14.48 -8.62
C PRO A 411 12.14 -14.07 -8.35
N ALA A 412 12.49 -13.88 -7.09
CA ALA A 412 13.81 -13.47 -6.63
C ALA A 412 14.39 -14.50 -5.65
N TRP A 413 15.64 -14.83 -5.84
CA TRP A 413 16.41 -15.82 -5.08
C TRP A 413 17.62 -15.16 -4.46
N PHE A 414 18.04 -15.61 -3.31
CA PHE A 414 19.16 -15.03 -2.57
C PHE A 414 20.16 -16.14 -2.25
N ASP A 415 21.44 -15.89 -2.57
CA ASP A 415 22.52 -16.76 -2.11
C ASP A 415 22.89 -16.46 -0.64
N ILE A 416 23.82 -17.24 -0.12
CA ILE A 416 24.32 -17.08 1.27
C ILE A 416 25.12 -15.78 1.49
N GLN A 417 25.57 -15.12 0.43
CA GLN A 417 26.23 -13.82 0.45
C GLN A 417 25.23 -12.66 0.34
N GLY A 418 23.95 -12.95 0.08
CA GLY A 418 22.89 -11.95 -0.11
C GLY A 418 22.80 -11.39 -1.53
N ASN A 419 23.48 -11.98 -2.52
CA ASN A 419 23.29 -11.61 -3.92
C ASN A 419 21.88 -12.00 -4.38
N ILE A 420 21.33 -11.20 -5.28
CA ILE A 420 19.95 -11.35 -5.75
C ILE A 420 19.95 -11.87 -7.18
N TYR A 421 19.19 -12.92 -7.43
CA TYR A 421 18.97 -13.52 -8.74
C TYR A 421 17.46 -13.46 -9.05
N VAL A 422 17.09 -12.81 -10.15
CA VAL A 422 15.71 -12.67 -10.58
C VAL A 422 15.50 -13.52 -11.82
N CYS A 423 14.74 -14.62 -11.70
CA CYS A 423 14.50 -15.56 -12.79
C CYS A 423 13.24 -16.42 -12.56
N LEU A 424 12.73 -17.05 -13.63
CA LEU A 424 11.55 -17.93 -13.58
C LEU A 424 11.80 -19.27 -12.88
N LEU A 425 13.01 -19.78 -12.96
CA LEU A 425 13.36 -21.13 -12.53
C LEU A 425 14.44 -21.09 -11.45
N TYR A 426 14.12 -21.65 -10.29
CA TYR A 426 15.12 -22.25 -9.43
C TYR A 426 15.20 -23.74 -9.85
N THR A 427 16.21 -24.12 -10.62
CA THR A 427 16.51 -25.51 -10.92
C THR A 427 17.71 -25.94 -10.11
N SER A 428 17.70 -27.19 -9.64
CA SER A 428 18.88 -27.84 -9.05
C SER A 428 20.09 -27.84 -10.02
N ASP A 429 19.84 -27.75 -11.32
CA ASP A 429 20.86 -27.67 -12.36
C ASP A 429 21.70 -26.40 -12.29
N ALA A 430 21.13 -25.27 -11.84
CA ALA A 430 21.92 -24.05 -11.60
C ALA A 430 22.93 -24.20 -10.45
N ALA A 431 22.65 -25.10 -9.48
CA ALA A 431 23.58 -25.44 -8.41
C ALA A 431 24.69 -26.40 -8.91
N ASP A 432 24.39 -27.24 -9.90
CA ASP A 432 25.35 -28.20 -10.50
C ASP A 432 26.29 -27.52 -11.51
N GLU A 433 25.93 -26.37 -12.07
CA GLU A 433 26.78 -25.59 -12.99
C GLU A 433 27.77 -24.63 -12.28
N GLY A 434 27.97 -24.77 -10.98
CA GLY A 434 28.97 -24.02 -10.22
C GLY A 434 28.56 -22.60 -9.84
N LEU A 435 27.29 -22.27 -9.88
CA LEU A 435 26.69 -21.10 -9.28
C LEU A 435 26.24 -21.37 -7.83
N GLY A 436 26.95 -22.28 -7.20
CA GLY A 436 26.79 -22.60 -5.78
C GLY A 436 27.44 -21.58 -4.86
#